data_9120ef786ab8e1e0c625bbd83f8493a6
#
_entry.id   9120ef786ab8e1e0c625bbd83f8493a6
#
_cell.length_a   1.000
_cell.length_b   1.000
_cell.length_c   1.000
_cell.angle_alpha   90.00
_cell.angle_beta   90.00
_cell.angle_gamma   90.00
#
_symmetry.space_group_name_H-M   'P 1'
#
loop_
_entity.id
_entity.type
_entity.pdbx_description
1 polymer ?
#
loop_
_entity_poly.entity_id
_entity_poly.type
_entity_poly.pdbx_seq_one_letter_code
_entity_poly.pdbx_strand_id
1 'polypeptide(L)'
;MFLNLDEVRVGNYERKFTDYITKYGSSLAYLDQDVLNGVVEQEKKVKLPMRYNTLSIYFYATYEQVLKIRRSKSQDFYSKEEFSEAISNPGLVHFTTCFLDGLRPWIKGNQHPYLKTFLKYKEMSPWRDIPLQEDKRSGWVKFRTTMIRKAPRFVLCEVASVLHGVIIPEKNYKRMQERVKE
;
A
#
# COMPACT_ATOMS: atom_id res chain seq x y z
N MET A 1 -5.06 -10.72 0.22
CA MET A 1 -6.44 -10.96 -0.26
C MET A 1 -6.71 -12.44 -0.24
N PHE A 2 -7.89 -12.85 0.18
CA PHE A 2 -8.37 -14.22 0.11
C PHE A 2 -9.58 -14.25 -0.83
N LEU A 3 -9.63 -15.23 -1.72
CA LEU A 3 -10.72 -15.41 -2.67
C LEU A 3 -11.39 -16.77 -2.41
N ASN A 4 -12.71 -16.78 -2.38
CA ASN A 4 -13.47 -18.01 -2.48
C ASN A 4 -13.49 -18.44 -3.96
N LEU A 5 -12.69 -19.43 -4.31
CA LEU A 5 -12.53 -19.86 -5.71
C LEU A 5 -13.80 -20.47 -6.29
N ASP A 6 -14.67 -21.08 -5.47
CA ASP A 6 -15.92 -21.64 -5.95
C ASP A 6 -16.89 -20.51 -6.33
N GLU A 7 -16.99 -19.47 -5.52
CA GLU A 7 -17.75 -18.27 -5.87
C GLU A 7 -17.20 -17.57 -7.12
N VAL A 8 -15.88 -17.51 -7.26
CA VAL A 8 -15.24 -16.94 -8.45
C VAL A 8 -15.63 -17.70 -9.72
N ARG A 9 -15.65 -19.04 -9.66
CA ARG A 9 -16.05 -19.90 -10.80
C ARG A 9 -17.55 -19.80 -11.09
N VAL A 10 -18.40 -19.98 -10.10
CA VAL A 10 -19.85 -19.92 -10.23
C VAL A 10 -20.32 -18.54 -10.72
N GLY A 11 -19.71 -17.48 -10.22
CA GLY A 11 -20.02 -16.10 -10.57
C GLY A 11 -19.44 -15.66 -11.91
N ASN A 12 -18.71 -16.52 -12.62
CA ASN A 12 -18.03 -16.21 -13.87
C ASN A 12 -17.15 -14.96 -13.80
N TYR A 13 -16.42 -14.81 -12.66
CA TYR A 13 -15.62 -13.62 -12.43
C TYR A 13 -14.42 -13.49 -13.36
N GLU A 14 -13.89 -14.60 -13.89
CA GLU A 14 -12.82 -14.58 -14.89
C GLU A 14 -13.23 -13.74 -16.10
N ARG A 15 -14.41 -14.00 -16.64
CA ARG A 15 -14.97 -13.20 -17.76
C ARG A 15 -15.19 -11.75 -17.36
N LYS A 16 -15.80 -11.51 -16.22
CA LYS A 16 -16.04 -10.13 -15.72
C LYS A 16 -14.74 -9.34 -15.56
N PHE A 17 -13.68 -9.97 -15.04
CA PHE A 17 -12.36 -9.35 -14.91
C PHE A 17 -11.76 -9.06 -16.29
N THR A 18 -11.84 -10.02 -17.22
CA THR A 18 -11.32 -9.86 -18.59
C THR A 18 -12.03 -8.72 -19.31
N ASP A 19 -13.37 -8.67 -19.25
CA ASP A 19 -14.17 -7.61 -19.86
C ASP A 19 -13.82 -6.24 -19.27
N TYR A 20 -13.64 -6.17 -17.94
CA TYR A 20 -13.26 -4.93 -17.27
C TYR A 20 -11.84 -4.47 -17.64
N ILE A 21 -10.88 -5.39 -17.71
CA ILE A 21 -9.49 -5.10 -18.12
C ILE A 21 -9.47 -4.66 -19.59
N THR A 22 -10.21 -5.33 -20.46
CA THR A 22 -10.32 -4.96 -21.89
C THR A 22 -10.82 -3.55 -22.04
N LYS A 23 -11.84 -3.18 -21.24
CA LYS A 23 -12.46 -1.84 -21.32
C LYS A 23 -11.62 -0.74 -20.68
N TYR A 24 -10.95 -1.01 -19.56
CA TYR A 24 -10.32 0.02 -18.72
C TYR A 24 -8.82 -0.18 -18.48
N GLY A 25 -8.23 -1.27 -18.95
CA GLY A 25 -6.87 -1.71 -18.53
C GLY A 25 -5.78 -0.63 -18.68
N SER A 26 -5.84 0.15 -19.77
CA SER A 26 -4.88 1.24 -20.00
C SER A 26 -5.02 2.42 -19.03
N SER A 27 -6.18 2.54 -18.36
CA SER A 27 -6.51 3.66 -17.46
C SER A 27 -6.40 3.29 -15.96
N LEU A 28 -6.22 2.00 -15.63
CA LEU A 28 -6.14 1.55 -14.25
C LEU A 28 -4.89 2.10 -13.55
N ALA A 29 -5.07 2.68 -12.37
CA ALA A 29 -3.99 3.24 -11.57
C ALA A 29 -3.32 2.19 -10.66
N TYR A 30 -4.12 1.28 -10.13
CA TYR A 30 -3.73 0.25 -9.15
C TYR A 30 -4.01 -1.17 -9.65
N LEU A 31 -4.02 -1.35 -10.96
CA LEU A 31 -4.09 -2.65 -11.66
C LEU A 31 -5.12 -3.62 -11.05
N ASP A 32 -4.64 -4.67 -10.37
CA ASP A 32 -5.45 -5.71 -9.76
C ASP A 32 -6.46 -5.19 -8.72
N GLN A 33 -6.08 -4.19 -7.94
CA GLN A 33 -6.97 -3.60 -6.94
C GLN A 33 -8.15 -2.87 -7.59
N ASP A 34 -7.92 -2.14 -8.69
CA ASP A 34 -8.96 -1.44 -9.42
C ASP A 34 -9.93 -2.43 -10.07
N VAL A 35 -9.41 -3.52 -10.67
CA VAL A 35 -10.23 -4.59 -11.25
C VAL A 35 -11.13 -5.24 -10.21
N LEU A 36 -10.56 -5.63 -9.07
CA LEU A 36 -11.31 -6.26 -7.98
C LEU A 36 -12.35 -5.32 -7.39
N ASN A 37 -12.01 -4.04 -7.21
CA ASN A 37 -12.94 -3.06 -6.67
C ASN A 37 -14.04 -2.68 -7.65
N GLY A 38 -13.76 -2.69 -8.95
CA GLY A 38 -14.71 -2.35 -9.99
C GLY A 38 -15.66 -3.48 -10.38
N VAL A 39 -15.26 -4.74 -10.17
CA VAL A 39 -16.01 -5.91 -10.63
C VAL A 39 -16.74 -6.64 -9.50
N VAL A 40 -16.08 -6.77 -8.32
CA VAL A 40 -16.68 -7.51 -7.21
C VAL A 40 -17.67 -6.61 -6.48
N GLU A 41 -18.87 -7.11 -6.27
CA GLU A 41 -19.95 -6.45 -5.56
C GLU A 41 -19.56 -6.18 -4.10
N GLN A 42 -19.99 -5.06 -3.53
CA GLN A 42 -19.57 -4.62 -2.19
C GLN A 42 -19.98 -5.61 -1.11
N GLU A 43 -21.14 -6.24 -1.24
CA GLU A 43 -21.72 -7.21 -0.31
C GLU A 43 -20.90 -8.51 -0.23
N LYS A 44 -20.12 -8.79 -1.27
CA LYS A 44 -19.21 -9.95 -1.34
C LYS A 44 -17.81 -9.66 -0.81
N LYS A 45 -17.54 -8.42 -0.40
CA LYS A 45 -16.25 -8.01 0.16
C LYS A 45 -16.29 -8.09 1.68
N VAL A 46 -15.40 -8.88 2.24
CA VAL A 46 -15.24 -8.98 3.70
C VAL A 46 -13.94 -8.28 4.10
N LYS A 47 -14.05 -7.32 5.02
CA LYS A 47 -12.90 -6.63 5.59
C LYS A 47 -12.18 -7.55 6.58
N LEU A 48 -10.93 -7.89 6.31
CA LEU A 48 -10.11 -8.67 7.22
C LEU A 48 -9.58 -7.80 8.37
N PRO A 49 -9.28 -8.38 9.55
CA PRO A 49 -8.55 -7.68 10.60
C PRO A 49 -7.26 -7.05 10.07
N MET A 50 -6.96 -5.84 10.54
CA MET A 50 -5.84 -5.02 10.03
C MET A 50 -4.48 -5.72 10.10
N ARG A 51 -4.28 -6.61 11.08
CA ARG A 51 -3.06 -7.38 11.27
C ARG A 51 -2.65 -8.24 10.06
N TYR A 52 -3.60 -8.59 9.17
CA TYR A 52 -3.33 -9.39 7.96
C TYR A 52 -2.91 -8.54 6.75
N ASN A 53 -2.78 -7.22 6.92
CA ASN A 53 -2.20 -6.32 5.91
C ASN A 53 -1.61 -5.08 6.58
N THR A 54 -0.65 -5.27 7.48
CA THR A 54 0.00 -4.18 8.20
C THR A 54 1.01 -3.49 7.29
N LEU A 55 0.65 -2.30 6.81
CA LEU A 55 1.49 -1.52 5.90
C LEU A 55 2.68 -0.88 6.63
N SER A 56 3.81 -0.73 5.94
CA SER A 56 5.03 -0.10 6.50
C SER A 56 4.77 1.25 7.19
N ILE A 57 3.88 2.08 6.64
CA ILE A 57 3.59 3.40 7.22
C ILE A 57 3.04 3.33 8.64
N TYR A 58 2.35 2.25 9.01
CA TYR A 58 1.76 2.10 10.33
C TYR A 58 2.80 1.94 11.45
N PHE A 59 4.01 1.51 11.12
CA PHE A 59 5.11 1.42 12.07
C PHE A 59 5.81 2.78 12.32
N TYR A 60 5.49 3.81 11.53
CA TYR A 60 6.15 5.12 11.59
C TYR A 60 5.20 6.28 11.89
N ALA A 61 3.90 6.02 11.94
CA ALA A 61 2.87 7.03 12.17
C ALA A 61 1.89 6.60 13.26
N THR A 62 1.34 7.56 14.01
CA THR A 62 0.26 7.29 14.97
C THR A 62 -1.06 7.02 14.23
N TYR A 63 -2.04 6.45 14.94
CA TYR A 63 -3.39 6.23 14.40
C TYR A 63 -3.99 7.51 13.81
N GLU A 64 -3.92 8.62 14.55
CA GLU A 64 -4.45 9.93 14.15
C GLU A 64 -3.73 10.48 12.91
N GLN A 65 -2.42 10.28 12.84
CA GLN A 65 -1.62 10.65 11.65
C GLN A 65 -2.02 9.83 10.43
N VAL A 66 -2.26 8.54 10.59
CA VAL A 66 -2.71 7.67 9.49
C VAL A 66 -4.08 8.10 8.99
N LEU A 67 -5.05 8.35 9.89
CA LEU A 67 -6.36 8.88 9.51
C LEU A 67 -6.25 10.18 8.72
N LYS A 68 -5.39 11.09 9.17
CA LYS A 68 -5.15 12.38 8.51
C LYS A 68 -4.55 12.22 7.11
N ILE A 69 -3.49 11.41 6.99
CA ILE A 69 -2.83 11.13 5.70
C ILE A 69 -3.80 10.50 4.71
N ARG A 70 -4.65 9.58 5.15
CA ARG A 70 -5.64 8.91 4.32
C ARG A 70 -6.92 9.71 4.12
N ARG A 71 -7.10 10.80 4.83
CA ARG A 71 -8.36 11.57 4.89
C ARG A 71 -9.56 10.69 5.24
N SER A 72 -9.33 9.68 6.05
CA SER A 72 -10.36 8.75 6.50
C SER A 72 -10.96 9.23 7.82
N LYS A 73 -12.27 9.04 7.98
CA LYS A 73 -12.91 9.16 9.28
C LYS A 73 -12.63 7.88 10.10
N SER A 74 -12.63 7.99 11.42
CA SER A 74 -12.40 6.85 12.31
C SER A 74 -13.39 5.71 12.09
N GLN A 75 -14.64 6.03 11.77
CA GLN A 75 -15.69 5.05 11.48
C GLN A 75 -15.49 4.27 10.18
N ASP A 76 -14.75 4.83 9.22
CA ASP A 76 -14.50 4.24 7.90
C ASP A 76 -13.16 3.47 7.86
N PHE A 77 -12.42 3.49 8.96
CA PHE A 77 -11.12 2.84 9.10
C PHE A 77 -11.21 1.70 10.13
N TYR A 78 -10.10 1.14 10.52
CA TYR A 78 -9.99 0.20 11.63
C TYR A 78 -10.05 0.96 12.96
N SER A 79 -10.44 0.30 14.05
CA SER A 79 -10.41 0.92 15.37
C SER A 79 -8.96 1.18 15.83
N LYS A 80 -8.80 2.00 16.86
CA LYS A 80 -7.48 2.28 17.42
C LYS A 80 -6.86 1.03 18.08
N GLU A 81 -7.70 0.16 18.63
CA GLU A 81 -7.32 -1.11 19.22
C GLU A 81 -6.83 -2.08 18.15
N GLU A 82 -7.56 -2.24 17.03
CA GLU A 82 -7.14 -3.06 15.88
C GLU A 82 -5.83 -2.53 15.26
N PHE A 83 -5.67 -1.21 15.19
CA PHE A 83 -4.44 -0.58 14.73
C PHE A 83 -3.26 -0.92 15.65
N SER A 84 -3.44 -0.79 16.96
CA SER A 84 -2.41 -1.11 17.95
C SER A 84 -2.05 -2.59 17.94
N GLU A 85 -3.02 -3.47 17.83
CA GLU A 85 -2.80 -4.92 17.68
C GLU A 85 -2.02 -5.23 16.39
N ALA A 86 -2.39 -4.63 15.27
CA ALA A 86 -1.73 -4.85 14.00
C ALA A 86 -0.25 -4.45 14.02
N ILE A 87 0.11 -3.43 14.79
CA ILE A 87 1.51 -3.00 14.95
C ILE A 87 2.29 -3.93 15.89
N SER A 88 1.69 -4.29 17.02
CA SER A 88 2.36 -5.11 18.04
C SER A 88 2.46 -6.58 17.65
N ASN A 89 1.47 -7.11 16.96
CA ASN A 89 1.38 -8.51 16.57
C ASN A 89 0.84 -8.68 15.13
N PRO A 90 1.58 -8.22 14.11
CA PRO A 90 1.15 -8.36 12.71
C PRO A 90 1.15 -9.82 12.28
N GLY A 91 0.08 -10.25 11.64
CA GLY A 91 0.01 -11.55 10.98
C GLY A 91 0.69 -11.52 9.60
N LEU A 92 0.60 -10.39 8.90
CA LEU A 92 1.26 -10.16 7.62
C LEU A 92 1.76 -8.71 7.54
N VAL A 93 3.06 -8.53 7.34
CA VAL A 93 3.67 -7.22 7.09
C VAL A 93 3.78 -6.97 5.60
N HIS A 94 3.11 -5.92 5.14
CA HIS A 94 3.17 -5.50 3.74
C HIS A 94 4.21 -4.38 3.57
N PHE A 95 5.35 -4.73 3.04
CA PHE A 95 6.46 -3.80 2.83
C PHE A 95 6.19 -2.85 1.66
N THR A 96 5.48 -1.77 1.96
CA THR A 96 5.23 -0.69 1.01
C THR A 96 6.33 0.36 1.09
N THR A 97 6.46 1.17 0.03
CA THR A 97 7.25 2.41 0.12
C THR A 97 6.60 3.36 1.12
N CYS A 98 7.40 3.88 2.03
CA CYS A 98 6.95 4.86 3.02
C CYS A 98 7.78 6.12 2.90
N PHE A 99 7.14 7.28 2.76
CA PHE A 99 7.84 8.56 2.69
C PHE A 99 8.53 8.94 4.01
N LEU A 100 8.13 8.31 5.12
CA LEU A 100 8.74 8.54 6.43
C LEU A 100 10.04 7.79 6.62
N ASP A 101 10.23 6.62 5.97
CA ASP A 101 11.47 5.82 6.05
C ASP A 101 12.10 5.52 4.70
N GLY A 102 11.33 5.33 3.67
CA GLY A 102 11.76 5.36 2.29
C GLY A 102 12.39 4.09 1.71
N LEU A 103 12.90 3.16 2.49
CA LEU A 103 13.55 1.94 1.99
C LEU A 103 12.74 0.69 2.28
N ARG A 104 12.66 -0.17 1.27
CA ARG A 104 12.09 -1.52 1.41
C ARG A 104 13.14 -2.48 1.98
N PRO A 105 12.76 -3.58 2.67
CA PRO A 105 13.71 -4.41 3.42
C PRO A 105 14.76 -5.12 2.56
N TRP A 106 14.55 -5.25 1.26
CA TRP A 106 15.53 -5.83 0.33
C TRP A 106 16.59 -4.83 -0.17
N ILE A 107 16.56 -3.57 0.30
CA ILE A 107 17.55 -2.55 -0.04
C ILE A 107 18.51 -2.39 1.14
N LYS A 108 19.81 -2.35 0.86
CA LYS A 108 20.83 -2.09 1.87
C LYS A 108 20.59 -0.77 2.60
N GLY A 109 20.88 -0.75 3.91
CA GLY A 109 20.66 0.43 4.74
C GLY A 109 19.22 0.63 5.21
N ASN A 110 18.33 -0.32 4.94
CA ASN A 110 16.97 -0.30 5.45
C ASN A 110 16.95 -0.45 6.98
N GLN A 111 16.06 0.28 7.64
CA GLN A 111 15.87 0.28 9.10
C GLN A 111 14.43 -0.12 9.49
N HIS A 112 13.72 -0.86 8.63
CA HIS A 112 12.36 -1.28 8.93
C HIS A 112 12.32 -2.15 10.19
N PRO A 113 11.37 -1.97 11.13
CA PRO A 113 11.29 -2.76 12.37
C PRO A 113 11.26 -4.27 12.13
N TYR A 114 10.68 -4.72 11.03
CA TYR A 114 10.61 -6.13 10.62
C TYR A 114 11.71 -6.57 9.64
N LEU A 115 12.82 -5.83 9.55
CA LEU A 115 13.96 -6.21 8.71
C LEU A 115 14.52 -7.58 9.09
N LYS A 116 14.70 -7.85 10.40
CA LYS A 116 15.19 -9.14 10.88
C LYS A 116 14.28 -10.31 10.47
N THR A 117 12.96 -10.10 10.56
CA THR A 117 11.97 -11.09 10.12
C THR A 117 12.06 -11.32 8.62
N PHE A 118 12.15 -10.26 7.82
CA PHE A 118 12.37 -10.38 6.37
C PHE A 118 13.64 -11.18 6.04
N LEU A 119 14.75 -10.87 6.69
CA LEU A 119 16.03 -11.58 6.48
C LEU A 119 15.92 -13.07 6.84
N LYS A 120 15.22 -13.41 7.93
CA LYS A 120 14.96 -14.80 8.31
C LYS A 120 14.22 -15.56 7.20
N TYR A 121 13.15 -14.99 6.63
CA TYR A 121 12.42 -15.63 5.54
C TYR A 121 13.23 -15.66 4.24
N LYS A 122 14.04 -14.64 3.98
CA LYS A 122 14.97 -14.63 2.84
C LYS A 122 15.97 -15.79 2.94
N GLU A 123 16.53 -16.04 4.12
CA GLU A 123 17.44 -17.16 4.39
C GLU A 123 16.82 -18.53 4.10
N MET A 124 15.51 -18.68 4.34
CA MET A 124 14.74 -19.89 4.06
C MET A 124 14.32 -20.04 2.59
N SER A 125 14.58 -19.02 1.77
CA SER A 125 14.15 -18.99 0.36
C SER A 125 15.28 -19.44 -0.59
N PRO A 126 14.94 -19.79 -1.85
CA PRO A 126 15.95 -20.04 -2.88
C PRO A 126 16.88 -18.84 -3.16
N TRP A 127 16.50 -17.62 -2.75
CA TRP A 127 17.26 -16.38 -2.95
C TRP A 127 18.15 -16.02 -1.75
N ARG A 128 18.40 -16.93 -0.83
CA ARG A 128 19.21 -16.67 0.37
C ARG A 128 20.59 -16.06 0.05
N ASP A 129 21.25 -16.59 -0.99
CA ASP A 129 22.61 -16.17 -1.38
C ASP A 129 22.64 -14.89 -2.22
N ILE A 130 21.48 -14.38 -2.65
CA ILE A 130 21.42 -13.14 -3.40
C ILE A 130 21.55 -11.95 -2.43
N PRO A 131 22.54 -11.06 -2.61
CA PRO A 131 22.74 -9.92 -1.73
C PRO A 131 21.56 -8.94 -1.79
N LEU A 132 21.38 -8.16 -0.75
CA LEU A 132 20.43 -7.04 -0.77
C LEU A 132 20.82 -6.03 -1.84
N GLN A 133 19.83 -5.44 -2.48
CA GLN A 133 20.01 -4.46 -3.54
C GLN A 133 20.66 -3.18 -3.00
N GLU A 134 21.53 -2.57 -3.80
CA GLU A 134 22.05 -1.24 -3.51
C GLU A 134 20.96 -0.17 -3.62
N ASP A 135 21.06 0.86 -2.79
CA ASP A 135 20.18 2.03 -2.90
C ASP A 135 20.55 2.85 -4.14
N LYS A 136 19.84 2.60 -5.24
CA LYS A 136 20.04 3.28 -6.53
C LYS A 136 19.41 4.67 -6.62
N ARG A 137 18.82 5.20 -5.53
CA ARG A 137 18.24 6.54 -5.54
C ARG A 137 19.34 7.57 -5.82
N SER A 138 19.00 8.60 -6.60
CA SER A 138 19.93 9.72 -6.88
C SER A 138 20.29 10.46 -5.57
N GLY A 139 21.42 11.15 -5.58
CA GLY A 139 21.86 11.97 -4.44
C GLY A 139 20.81 13.00 -4.01
N TRP A 140 20.12 13.61 -4.97
CA TRP A 140 19.00 14.52 -4.71
C TRP A 140 17.83 13.84 -3.97
N VAL A 141 17.44 12.62 -4.38
CA VAL A 141 16.36 11.89 -3.72
C VAL A 141 16.76 11.49 -2.29
N LYS A 142 18.02 11.08 -2.08
CA LYS A 142 18.56 10.77 -0.74
C LYS A 142 18.55 12.00 0.15
N PHE A 143 19.04 13.13 -0.35
CA PHE A 143 19.02 14.42 0.36
C PHE A 143 17.58 14.84 0.72
N ARG A 144 16.66 14.85 -0.24
CA ARG A 144 15.24 15.15 -0.01
C ARG A 144 14.62 14.25 1.05
N THR A 145 14.90 12.94 1.00
CA THR A 145 14.38 11.99 2.00
C THR A 145 14.90 12.31 3.40
N THR A 146 16.19 12.69 3.51
CA THR A 146 16.79 13.10 4.78
C THR A 146 16.15 14.38 5.33
N MET A 147 15.88 15.35 4.46
CA MET A 147 15.18 16.58 4.86
C MET A 147 13.75 16.32 5.30
N ILE A 148 13.02 15.45 4.59
CA ILE A 148 11.67 15.03 4.97
C ILE A 148 11.68 14.37 6.36
N ARG A 149 12.64 13.51 6.65
CA ARG A 149 12.75 12.86 7.98
C ARG A 149 12.96 13.87 9.13
N LYS A 150 13.62 15.00 8.86
CA LYS A 150 13.86 16.06 9.85
C LYS A 150 12.69 17.03 10.00
N ALA A 151 11.76 17.05 9.06
CA ALA A 151 10.62 17.95 9.10
C ALA A 151 9.63 17.59 10.23
N PRO A 152 8.94 18.56 10.82
CA PRO A 152 7.91 18.30 11.82
C PRO A 152 6.82 17.37 11.28
N ARG A 153 6.47 16.35 12.04
CA ARG A 153 5.50 15.32 11.64
C ARG A 153 4.15 15.87 11.21
N PHE A 154 3.66 16.93 11.88
CA PHE A 154 2.38 17.53 11.52
C PHE A 154 2.40 18.13 10.12
N VAL A 155 3.51 18.78 9.71
CA VAL A 155 3.68 19.32 8.35
C VAL A 155 3.68 18.21 7.33
N LEU A 156 4.42 17.12 7.59
CA LEU A 156 4.48 15.97 6.70
C LEU A 156 3.12 15.31 6.51
N CYS A 157 2.34 15.19 7.58
CA CYS A 157 1.00 14.62 7.52
C CYS A 157 0.03 15.50 6.70
N GLU A 158 0.12 16.83 6.81
CA GLU A 158 -0.67 17.75 5.98
C GLU A 158 -0.30 17.64 4.51
N VAL A 159 0.98 17.73 4.19
CA VAL A 159 1.46 17.62 2.81
C VAL A 159 1.08 16.27 2.22
N ALA A 160 1.28 15.17 2.95
CA ALA A 160 0.90 13.83 2.51
C ALA A 160 -0.61 13.70 2.34
N SER A 161 -1.41 14.26 3.22
CA SER A 161 -2.88 14.28 3.12
C SER A 161 -3.35 14.96 1.82
N VAL A 162 -2.77 16.12 1.50
CA VAL A 162 -3.12 16.83 0.26
C VAL A 162 -2.64 16.07 -0.97
N LEU A 163 -1.39 15.59 -0.97
CA LEU A 163 -0.83 14.85 -2.09
C LEU A 163 -1.60 13.56 -2.38
N HIS A 164 -1.82 12.71 -1.38
CA HIS A 164 -2.43 11.40 -1.56
C HIS A 164 -3.96 11.44 -1.54
N GLY A 165 -4.56 12.42 -0.91
CA GLY A 165 -6.02 12.53 -0.81
C GLY A 165 -6.67 13.44 -1.84
N VAL A 166 -5.90 14.28 -2.54
CA VAL A 166 -6.45 15.23 -3.54
C VAL A 166 -5.68 15.18 -4.84
N ILE A 167 -4.40 15.54 -4.82
CA ILE A 167 -3.62 15.77 -6.05
C ILE A 167 -3.45 14.50 -6.87
N ILE A 168 -3.03 13.40 -6.23
CA ILE A 168 -2.79 12.13 -6.93
C ILE A 168 -4.10 11.53 -7.45
N PRO A 169 -5.18 11.42 -6.66
CA PRO A 169 -6.47 10.94 -7.17
C PRO A 169 -7.01 11.78 -8.33
N GLU A 170 -6.96 13.11 -8.24
CA GLU A 170 -7.42 14.00 -9.31
C GLU A 170 -6.60 13.81 -10.60
N LYS A 171 -5.28 13.71 -10.49
CA LYS A 171 -4.40 13.44 -11.63
C LYS A 171 -4.71 12.08 -12.27
N ASN A 172 -4.90 11.03 -11.45
CA ASN A 172 -5.24 9.71 -11.94
C ASN A 172 -6.62 9.72 -12.62
N TYR A 173 -7.60 10.41 -12.06
CA TYR A 173 -8.94 10.55 -12.64
C TYR A 173 -8.91 11.25 -14.00
N LYS A 174 -8.19 12.37 -14.12
CA LYS A 174 -8.02 13.07 -15.40
C LYS A 174 -7.38 12.16 -16.45
N ARG A 175 -6.29 11.47 -16.07
CA ARG A 175 -5.60 10.52 -16.95
C ARG A 175 -6.49 9.36 -17.38
N MET A 176 -7.37 8.88 -16.52
CA MET A 176 -8.35 7.85 -16.84
C MET A 176 -9.36 8.37 -17.87
N GLN A 177 -9.88 9.59 -17.68
CA GLN A 177 -10.84 10.18 -18.63
C GLN A 177 -10.26 10.44 -20.02
N GLU A 178 -9.00 10.86 -20.09
CA GLU A 178 -8.31 11.07 -21.37
C GLU A 178 -8.19 9.77 -22.16
N ARG A 179 -7.82 8.66 -21.50
CA ARG A 179 -7.63 7.35 -22.14
C ARG A 179 -8.92 6.61 -22.50
N VAL A 180 -10.03 6.93 -21.88
CA VAL A 180 -11.38 6.38 -22.26
C VAL A 180 -11.93 7.06 -23.51
N LYS A 181 -11.37 8.21 -23.91
CA LYS A 181 -11.78 8.95 -25.12
C LYS A 181 -10.98 8.53 -26.37
N GLU A 182 -9.86 7.85 -26.20
CA GLU A 182 -9.06 7.22 -27.26
C GLU A 182 -9.59 5.81 -27.60
#